data_c05db4e22b7655efc39f1467fa6bc86d
#
_entry.id   c05db4e22b7655efc39f1467fa6bc86d
#
_cell.length_a   1.000
_cell.length_b   1.000
_cell.length_c   1.000
_cell.angle_alpha   90.00
_cell.angle_beta   90.00
_cell.angle_gamma   90.00
#
_symmetry.space_group_name_H-M   'P 1'
#
loop_
_entity.id
_entity.type
_entity.pdbx_description
1 polymer ?
#
loop_
_entity_poly.entity_id
_entity_poly.type
_entity_poly.pdbx_seq_one_letter_code
_entity_poly.pdbx_strand_id
1 'polypeptide(L)'
;MSYPISPEEKARRLFADNDLRCTRQRARVYCALESCRSHPTAEELHALVNSGEDSCTLSLATVYNTLEALCSAGLCQKIVPPTGCAAAARYDADLEEHLHVITPDGRLLDVPEPIGRQILDRIPAEDVARLEQEMGVKISRIAFQVFAEADSSTADGSC
;
A
#
# COMPACT_ATOMS: atom_id res chain seq x y z
N MET A 1 -8.91 -22.42 -24.32
CA MET A 1 -9.01 -20.95 -24.24
C MET A 1 -9.32 -20.62 -22.80
N SER A 2 -8.35 -20.06 -22.06
CA SER A 2 -8.56 -19.67 -20.66
C SER A 2 -9.18 -18.27 -20.65
N TYR A 3 -10.42 -18.15 -20.21
CA TYR A 3 -11.04 -16.83 -20.02
C TYR A 3 -10.32 -16.10 -18.89
N PRO A 4 -10.08 -14.78 -19.01
CA PRO A 4 -9.50 -14.02 -17.93
C PRO A 4 -10.43 -14.11 -16.71
N ILE A 5 -9.85 -14.46 -15.56
CA ILE A 5 -10.56 -14.53 -14.29
C ILE A 5 -11.00 -13.12 -13.91
N SER A 6 -12.25 -12.93 -13.47
CA SER A 6 -12.72 -11.61 -13.05
C SER A 6 -11.96 -11.14 -11.79
N PRO A 7 -11.83 -9.81 -11.56
CA PRO A 7 -11.20 -9.29 -10.33
C PRO A 7 -11.82 -9.84 -9.06
N GLU A 8 -13.13 -10.00 -9.04
CA GLU A 8 -13.87 -10.56 -7.89
C GLU A 8 -13.56 -12.03 -7.65
N GLU A 9 -13.43 -12.83 -8.70
CA GLU A 9 -13.06 -14.24 -8.60
C GLU A 9 -11.60 -14.37 -8.15
N LYS A 10 -10.70 -13.50 -8.62
CA LYS A 10 -9.31 -13.41 -8.13
C LYS A 10 -9.29 -13.10 -6.64
N ALA A 11 -10.03 -12.08 -6.21
CA ALA A 11 -10.16 -11.71 -4.81
C ALA A 11 -10.71 -12.86 -3.95
N ARG A 12 -11.71 -13.60 -4.46
CA ARG A 12 -12.30 -14.75 -3.75
C ARG A 12 -11.28 -15.85 -3.49
N ARG A 13 -10.47 -16.20 -4.49
CA ARG A 13 -9.41 -17.20 -4.34
C ARG A 13 -8.35 -16.74 -3.36
N LEU A 14 -7.87 -15.52 -3.53
CA LEU A 14 -6.87 -14.92 -2.66
C LEU A 14 -7.32 -14.92 -1.19
N PHE A 15 -8.58 -14.59 -0.93
CA PHE A 15 -9.12 -14.59 0.43
C PHE A 15 -9.21 -16.01 1.00
N ALA A 16 -9.61 -16.99 0.19
CA ALA A 16 -9.65 -18.38 0.62
C ALA A 16 -8.27 -18.93 0.98
N ASP A 17 -7.25 -18.59 0.17
CA ASP A 17 -5.85 -19.00 0.39
C ASP A 17 -5.23 -18.38 1.66
N ASN A 18 -5.84 -17.30 2.19
CA ASN A 18 -5.38 -16.58 3.38
C ASN A 18 -6.39 -16.63 4.55
N ASP A 19 -7.24 -17.64 4.59
CA ASP A 19 -8.26 -17.86 5.64
C ASP A 19 -9.17 -16.64 5.90
N LEU A 20 -9.33 -15.77 4.90
CA LEU A 20 -10.17 -14.59 5.00
C LEU A 20 -11.55 -14.82 4.39
N ARG A 21 -12.60 -14.67 5.20
CA ARG A 21 -13.97 -14.81 4.70
C ARG A 21 -14.25 -13.79 3.58
N CYS A 22 -14.58 -14.28 2.39
CA CYS A 22 -15.00 -13.45 1.27
C CYS A 22 -16.44 -12.95 1.50
N THR A 23 -16.60 -11.62 1.49
CA THR A 23 -17.90 -10.96 1.41
C THR A 23 -17.89 -10.01 0.21
N ARG A 24 -19.07 -9.71 -0.37
CA ARG A 24 -19.17 -8.77 -1.50
C ARG A 24 -18.52 -7.41 -1.17
N GLN A 25 -18.76 -6.90 0.03
CA GLN A 25 -18.19 -5.62 0.48
C GLN A 25 -16.66 -5.67 0.52
N ARG A 26 -16.11 -6.75 1.12
CA ARG A 26 -14.66 -6.93 1.22
C ARG A 26 -13.99 -7.08 -0.14
N ALA A 27 -14.61 -7.84 -1.05
CA ALA A 27 -14.11 -7.99 -2.41
C ALA A 27 -14.11 -6.65 -3.16
N ARG A 28 -15.17 -5.83 -3.04
CA ARG A 28 -15.23 -4.49 -3.64
C ARG A 28 -14.09 -3.58 -3.15
N VAL A 29 -13.88 -3.52 -1.83
CA VAL A 29 -12.82 -2.70 -1.24
C VAL A 29 -11.44 -3.18 -1.71
N TYR A 30 -11.21 -4.49 -1.74
CA TYR A 30 -9.94 -5.05 -2.19
C TYR A 30 -9.68 -4.77 -3.68
N CYS A 31 -10.67 -5.00 -4.55
CA CYS A 31 -10.52 -4.74 -5.99
C CYS A 31 -10.26 -3.25 -6.27
N ALA A 32 -10.92 -2.35 -5.54
CA ALA A 32 -10.67 -0.92 -5.65
C ALA A 32 -9.25 -0.54 -5.20
N LEU A 33 -8.79 -1.12 -4.08
CA LEU A 33 -7.43 -0.91 -3.58
C LEU A 33 -6.37 -1.46 -4.56
N GLU A 34 -6.54 -2.69 -5.06
CA GLU A 34 -5.63 -3.33 -6.01
C GLU A 34 -5.51 -2.55 -7.33
N SER A 35 -6.61 -1.94 -7.78
CA SER A 35 -6.61 -1.13 -9.01
C SER A 35 -6.01 0.27 -8.82
N CYS A 36 -5.83 0.71 -7.58
CA CYS A 36 -5.40 2.05 -7.23
C CYS A 36 -3.89 2.10 -6.96
N ARG A 37 -3.13 2.70 -7.86
CA ARG A 37 -1.66 2.84 -7.73
C ARG A 37 -1.22 4.07 -6.92
N SER A 38 -2.16 4.85 -6.38
CA SER A 38 -1.86 6.09 -5.64
C SER A 38 -1.82 5.91 -4.12
N HIS A 39 -1.84 4.67 -3.63
CA HIS A 39 -1.84 4.35 -2.19
C HIS A 39 -2.89 5.17 -1.45
N PRO A 40 -4.18 4.87 -1.61
CA PRO A 40 -5.26 5.70 -1.10
C PRO A 40 -5.30 5.69 0.43
N THR A 41 -5.78 6.78 1.03
CA THR A 41 -6.27 6.76 2.41
C THR A 41 -7.58 5.97 2.49
N ALA A 42 -8.06 5.67 3.69
CA ALA A 42 -9.34 5.00 3.86
C ALA A 42 -10.51 5.86 3.34
N GLU A 43 -10.42 7.18 3.48
CA GLU A 43 -11.40 8.14 2.98
C GLU A 43 -11.40 8.23 1.45
N GLU A 44 -10.21 8.30 0.83
CA GLU A 44 -10.05 8.27 -0.62
C GLU A 44 -10.61 6.96 -1.20
N LEU A 45 -10.30 5.82 -0.55
CA LEU A 45 -10.81 4.52 -0.96
C LEU A 45 -12.33 4.42 -0.75
N HIS A 46 -12.86 4.98 0.34
CA HIS A 46 -14.31 5.05 0.58
C HIS A 46 -15.03 5.85 -0.53
N ALA A 47 -14.47 6.99 -0.93
CA ALA A 47 -15.00 7.77 -2.05
C ALA A 47 -14.96 6.96 -3.36
N LEU A 48 -13.82 6.26 -3.62
CA LEU A 48 -13.63 5.46 -4.83
C LEU A 48 -14.64 4.30 -4.92
N VAL A 49 -14.81 3.50 -3.86
CA VAL A 49 -15.75 2.37 -3.88
C VAL A 49 -17.21 2.79 -3.98
N ASN A 50 -17.54 4.03 -3.63
CA ASN A 50 -18.90 4.57 -3.68
C ASN A 50 -19.16 5.45 -4.91
N SER A 51 -18.15 5.68 -5.77
CA SER A 51 -18.32 6.47 -7.01
C SER A 51 -18.96 5.68 -8.16
N GLY A 52 -19.08 4.35 -8.04
CA GLY A 52 -19.71 3.49 -9.04
C GLY A 52 -21.23 3.47 -8.94
N GLU A 53 -21.90 2.95 -9.98
CA GLU A 53 -23.36 2.81 -10.08
C GLU A 53 -23.96 1.73 -9.15
N ASP A 54 -23.16 1.12 -8.30
CA ASP A 54 -23.63 0.08 -7.37
C ASP A 54 -24.61 0.68 -6.34
N SER A 55 -25.79 0.11 -6.27
CA SER A 55 -26.89 0.55 -5.38
C SER A 55 -26.59 0.38 -3.88
N CYS A 56 -25.46 -0.20 -3.50
CA CYS A 56 -25.07 -0.43 -2.11
C CYS A 56 -23.86 0.44 -1.73
N THR A 57 -24.14 1.54 -1.05
CA THR A 57 -23.11 2.42 -0.47
C THR A 57 -22.48 1.77 0.74
N LEU A 58 -21.16 1.71 0.79
CA LEU A 58 -20.39 1.25 1.94
C LEU A 58 -20.17 2.41 2.92
N SER A 59 -20.28 2.14 4.22
CA SER A 59 -19.89 3.12 5.23
C SER A 59 -18.37 3.22 5.35
N LEU A 60 -17.85 4.35 5.79
CA LEU A 60 -16.44 4.53 6.06
C LEU A 60 -15.93 3.51 7.10
N ALA A 61 -16.72 3.21 8.12
CA ALA A 61 -16.42 2.18 9.11
C ALA A 61 -16.25 0.79 8.47
N THR A 62 -17.06 0.45 7.47
CA THR A 62 -16.94 -0.81 6.72
C THR A 62 -15.62 -0.86 5.95
N VAL A 63 -15.19 0.26 5.36
CA VAL A 63 -13.90 0.34 4.66
C VAL A 63 -12.74 0.15 5.64
N TYR A 64 -12.73 0.85 6.77
CA TYR A 64 -11.71 0.68 7.81
C TYR A 64 -11.63 -0.76 8.32
N ASN A 65 -12.76 -1.36 8.70
CA ASN A 65 -12.79 -2.74 9.18
C ASN A 65 -12.31 -3.75 8.12
N THR A 66 -12.58 -3.45 6.84
CA THR A 66 -12.10 -4.28 5.74
C THR A 66 -10.59 -4.14 5.57
N LEU A 67 -10.06 -2.92 5.56
CA LEU A 67 -8.63 -2.65 5.47
C LEU A 67 -7.86 -3.30 6.62
N GLU A 68 -8.38 -3.23 7.85
CA GLU A 68 -7.78 -3.89 9.01
C GLU A 68 -7.75 -5.42 8.85
N ALA A 69 -8.84 -6.01 8.34
CA ALA A 69 -8.91 -7.44 8.08
C ALA A 69 -7.95 -7.87 6.95
N LEU A 70 -7.82 -7.06 5.89
CA LEU A 70 -6.86 -7.30 4.80
C LEU A 70 -5.41 -7.20 5.30
N CYS A 71 -5.07 -6.18 6.09
CA CYS A 71 -3.74 -6.03 6.68
C CYS A 71 -3.42 -7.21 7.62
N SER A 72 -4.37 -7.64 8.44
CA SER A 72 -4.20 -8.78 9.35
C SER A 72 -4.00 -10.10 8.62
N ALA A 73 -4.62 -10.25 7.43
CA ALA A 73 -4.43 -11.39 6.56
C ALA A 73 -3.16 -11.29 5.67
N GLY A 74 -2.37 -10.21 5.78
CA GLY A 74 -1.20 -9.99 4.95
C GLY A 74 -1.50 -9.69 3.48
N LEU A 75 -2.72 -9.22 3.16
CA LEU A 75 -3.17 -8.91 1.80
C LEU A 75 -3.11 -7.41 1.47
N CYS A 76 -2.67 -6.62 2.42
CA CYS A 76 -2.48 -5.18 2.24
C CYS A 76 -1.50 -4.67 3.30
N GLN A 77 -0.80 -3.62 2.97
CA GLN A 77 0.08 -2.89 3.89
C GLN A 77 -0.55 -1.57 4.30
N LYS A 78 -0.39 -1.22 5.57
CA LYS A 78 -0.68 0.12 6.08
C LYS A 78 0.63 0.89 6.18
N ILE A 79 0.75 1.96 5.41
CA ILE A 79 1.90 2.85 5.41
C ILE A 79 1.54 4.07 6.25
N VAL A 80 2.21 4.20 7.38
CA VAL A 80 1.99 5.32 8.31
C VAL A 80 3.08 6.35 8.07
N PRO A 81 2.73 7.61 7.75
CA PRO A 81 3.71 8.68 7.67
C PRO A 81 4.39 8.88 9.03
N PRO A 82 5.66 9.32 9.05
CA PRO A 82 6.35 9.56 10.31
C PRO A 82 5.67 10.63 11.15
N THR A 83 5.91 10.55 12.46
CA THR A 83 5.36 11.47 13.45
C THR A 83 5.74 12.92 13.10
N GLY A 84 4.77 13.81 13.03
CA GLY A 84 4.97 15.20 12.63
C GLY A 84 4.45 15.58 11.24
N CYS A 85 4.16 14.60 10.37
CA CYS A 85 3.40 14.83 9.15
C CYS A 85 1.90 14.73 9.46
N ALA A 86 1.12 15.73 9.09
CA ALA A 86 -0.35 15.72 9.22
C ALA A 86 -1.04 14.75 8.21
N ALA A 87 -0.28 13.89 7.55
CA ALA A 87 -0.79 13.00 6.52
C ALA A 87 -1.45 11.75 7.15
N ALA A 88 -2.60 11.37 6.59
CA ALA A 88 -3.31 10.16 6.97
C ALA A 88 -2.54 8.89 6.55
N ALA A 89 -2.79 7.78 7.22
CA ALA A 89 -2.26 6.48 6.82
C ALA A 89 -2.77 6.11 5.42
N ARG A 90 -1.88 5.52 4.62
CA ARG A 90 -2.17 5.04 3.27
C ARG A 90 -2.13 3.52 3.22
N TYR A 91 -2.77 2.95 2.23
CA TYR A 91 -2.90 1.50 2.08
C TYR A 91 -2.41 1.05 0.71
N ASP A 92 -1.73 -0.09 0.70
CA ASP A 92 -1.13 -0.67 -0.50
C ASP A 92 -1.46 -2.16 -0.57
N ALA A 93 -1.97 -2.62 -1.71
CA ALA A 93 -2.21 -4.04 -1.99
C ALA A 93 -1.02 -4.70 -2.71
N ASP A 94 -0.04 -3.93 -3.15
CA ASP A 94 1.22 -4.47 -3.66
C ASP A 94 2.10 -4.87 -2.47
N LEU A 95 2.37 -6.17 -2.37
CA LEU A 95 3.17 -6.76 -1.29
C LEU A 95 4.60 -7.04 -1.70
N GLU A 96 4.96 -6.80 -2.97
CA GLU A 96 6.35 -6.86 -3.41
C GLU A 96 7.17 -5.76 -2.73
N GLU A 97 8.43 -6.06 -2.44
CA GLU A 97 9.31 -5.07 -1.83
C GLU A 97 9.63 -3.96 -2.81
N HIS A 98 9.13 -2.77 -2.54
CA HIS A 98 9.42 -1.57 -3.29
C HIS A 98 9.58 -0.36 -2.38
N LEU A 99 10.25 0.67 -2.91
CA LEU A 99 10.53 1.90 -2.16
C LEU A 99 9.47 2.95 -2.47
N HIS A 100 9.13 3.72 -1.44
CA HIS A 100 8.21 4.84 -1.59
C HIS A 100 8.91 6.17 -1.33
N VAL A 101 8.53 7.18 -2.10
CA VAL A 101 8.85 8.59 -1.83
C VAL A 101 7.61 9.26 -1.22
N ILE A 102 7.79 9.86 -0.06
CA ILE A 102 6.78 10.68 0.59
C ILE A 102 7.01 12.13 0.16
N THR A 103 6.04 12.70 -0.52
CA THR A 103 6.09 14.09 -0.97
C THR A 103 5.70 15.06 0.16
N PRO A 104 6.06 16.36 0.06
CA PRO A 104 5.72 17.36 1.10
C PRO A 104 4.23 17.51 1.35
N ASP A 105 3.39 17.24 0.35
CA ASP A 105 1.93 17.23 0.45
C ASP A 105 1.37 15.88 0.96
N GLY A 106 2.24 14.96 1.39
CA GLY A 106 1.86 13.69 2.01
C GLY A 106 1.40 12.60 1.05
N ARG A 107 1.63 12.77 -0.27
CA ARG A 107 1.40 11.67 -1.24
C ARG A 107 2.52 10.65 -1.16
N LEU A 108 2.18 9.43 -1.46
CA LEU A 108 3.11 8.31 -1.62
C LEU A 108 3.29 8.04 -3.12
N LEU A 109 4.53 7.97 -3.56
CA LEU A 109 4.89 7.67 -4.94
C LEU A 109 5.83 6.46 -4.95
N ASP A 110 5.55 5.48 -5.80
CA ASP A 110 6.44 4.34 -5.99
C ASP A 110 7.73 4.77 -6.68
N VAL A 111 8.86 4.35 -6.12
CA VAL A 111 10.14 4.48 -6.81
C VAL A 111 10.15 3.49 -7.98
N PRO A 112 10.54 3.92 -9.20
CA PRO A 112 10.66 3.01 -10.34
C PRO A 112 11.46 1.76 -9.98
N GLU A 113 10.91 0.57 -10.30
CA GLU A 113 11.46 -0.73 -9.90
C GLU A 113 12.98 -0.88 -10.14
N PRO A 114 13.55 -0.47 -11.30
CA PRO A 114 14.99 -0.59 -11.50
C PRO A 114 15.84 0.20 -10.50
N ILE A 115 15.36 1.38 -10.08
CA ILE A 115 16.05 2.23 -9.11
C ILE A 115 15.87 1.68 -7.70
N GLY A 116 14.64 1.32 -7.34
CA GLY A 116 14.31 0.75 -6.04
C GLY A 116 15.11 -0.53 -5.78
N ARG A 117 15.13 -1.44 -6.75
CA ARG A 117 15.90 -2.69 -6.67
C ARG A 117 17.39 -2.45 -6.50
N GLN A 118 17.98 -1.52 -7.27
CA GLN A 118 19.40 -1.17 -7.11
C GLN A 118 19.74 -0.64 -5.71
N ILE A 119 18.82 0.05 -5.07
CA ILE A 119 19.01 0.55 -3.70
C ILE A 119 18.92 -0.62 -2.70
N LEU A 120 17.90 -1.47 -2.82
CA LEU A 120 17.67 -2.61 -1.93
C LEU A 120 18.80 -3.65 -2.04
N ASP A 121 19.27 -3.96 -3.24
CA ASP A 121 20.37 -4.91 -3.50
C ASP A 121 21.72 -4.48 -2.89
N ARG A 122 21.84 -3.21 -2.47
CA ARG A 122 23.04 -2.69 -1.79
C ARG A 122 23.06 -2.94 -0.29
N ILE A 123 22.00 -3.52 0.27
CA ILE A 123 21.97 -3.89 1.69
C ILE A 123 22.65 -5.24 1.83
N PRO A 124 23.84 -5.32 2.49
CA PRO A 124 24.52 -6.58 2.65
C PRO A 124 23.72 -7.54 3.54
N ALA A 125 23.44 -8.73 3.06
CA ALA A 125 22.75 -9.76 3.86
C ALA A 125 23.49 -10.10 5.16
N GLU A 126 24.82 -9.99 5.16
CA GLU A 126 25.68 -10.17 6.33
C GLU A 126 25.45 -9.12 7.42
N ASP A 127 25.17 -7.86 7.04
CA ASP A 127 24.86 -6.81 8.01
C ASP A 127 23.48 -7.01 8.63
N VAL A 128 22.51 -7.49 7.86
CA VAL A 128 21.20 -7.88 8.38
C VAL A 128 21.32 -9.04 9.36
N ALA A 129 22.06 -10.08 9.00
CA ALA A 129 22.28 -11.24 9.87
C ALA A 129 23.02 -10.86 11.17
N ARG A 130 24.00 -9.94 11.09
CA ARG A 130 24.67 -9.42 12.26
C ARG A 130 23.75 -8.63 13.17
N LEU A 131 22.88 -7.80 12.59
CA LEU A 131 21.88 -7.03 13.33
C LEU A 131 20.89 -7.96 14.06
N GLU A 132 20.40 -9.01 13.38
CA GLU A 132 19.57 -10.05 14.00
C GLU A 132 20.25 -10.70 15.21
N GLN A 133 21.52 -11.04 15.05
CA GLN A 133 22.31 -11.68 16.12
C GLN A 133 22.53 -10.74 17.30
N GLU A 134 22.93 -9.48 17.05
CA GLU A 134 23.20 -8.49 18.11
C GLU A 134 21.93 -8.10 18.88
N MET A 135 20.78 -8.00 18.18
CA MET A 135 19.51 -7.64 18.78
C MET A 135 18.69 -8.83 19.30
N GLY A 136 19.06 -10.06 18.99
CA GLY A 136 18.32 -11.25 19.40
C GLY A 136 16.92 -11.35 18.77
N VAL A 137 16.75 -10.84 17.56
CA VAL A 137 15.47 -10.80 16.83
C VAL A 137 15.63 -11.45 15.44
N LYS A 138 14.49 -11.78 14.82
CA LYS A 138 14.43 -12.16 13.41
C LYS A 138 13.80 -10.99 12.63
N ILE A 139 14.49 -10.51 11.60
CA ILE A 139 14.00 -9.46 10.73
C ILE A 139 13.13 -10.11 9.65
N SER A 140 11.84 -9.86 9.70
CA SER A 140 10.90 -10.36 8.71
C SER A 140 10.82 -9.49 7.46
N ARG A 141 11.19 -8.21 7.58
CA ARG A 141 11.08 -7.23 6.50
C ARG A 141 11.95 -6.01 6.78
N ILE A 142 12.50 -5.44 5.70
CA ILE A 142 13.16 -4.12 5.72
C ILE A 142 12.32 -3.19 4.85
N ALA A 143 11.99 -2.00 5.35
CA ALA A 143 11.27 -0.98 4.61
C ALA A 143 12.03 0.34 4.68
N PHE A 144 12.11 1.03 3.55
CA PHE A 144 12.71 2.36 3.46
C PHE A 144 11.65 3.37 3.02
N GLN A 145 11.70 4.54 3.61
CA GLN A 145 10.92 5.68 3.19
C GLN A 145 11.86 6.80 2.78
N VAL A 146 11.65 7.34 1.59
CA VAL A 146 12.39 8.49 1.07
C VAL A 146 11.51 9.72 1.21
N PHE A 147 12.01 10.78 1.82
CA PHE A 147 11.27 12.03 1.99
C PHE A 147 11.74 13.02 0.93
N ALA A 148 10.81 13.53 0.14
CA ALA A 148 11.08 14.60 -0.79
C ALA A 148 10.82 15.97 -0.12
N GLU A 149 11.65 16.93 -0.42
CA GLU A 149 11.41 18.35 -0.12
C GLU A 149 10.95 19.05 -1.40
N ALA A 150 10.24 20.18 -1.26
CA ALA A 150 9.88 20.98 -2.41
C ALA A 150 11.18 21.55 -3.04
N ASP A 151 11.37 21.31 -4.35
CA ASP A 151 12.51 21.88 -5.05
C ASP A 151 12.28 23.39 -5.19
N SER A 152 13.09 24.16 -4.45
CA SER A 152 13.05 25.62 -4.49
C SER A 152 13.57 26.21 -5.81
N SER A 153 14.11 25.38 -6.71
CA SER A 153 14.70 25.82 -7.98
C SER A 153 13.68 26.04 -9.11
N THR A 154 12.42 25.60 -8.95
CA THR A 154 11.38 25.75 -9.99
C THR A 154 10.50 26.99 -9.82
N ALA A 155 10.75 27.84 -8.84
CA ALA A 155 9.91 29.03 -8.55
C ALA A 155 10.31 30.28 -9.36
N ASP A 156 11.32 30.21 -10.24
CA ASP A 156 11.79 31.37 -10.99
C ASP A 156 11.73 31.11 -12.52
N GLY A 157 10.54 31.27 -13.08
CA GLY A 157 10.35 31.08 -14.53
C GLY A 157 8.96 31.36 -15.04
N SER A 158 8.35 32.49 -14.68
CA SER A 158 7.28 33.09 -15.48
C SER A 158 7.17 34.58 -15.18
N CYS A 159 7.82 35.34 -16.01
CA CYS A 159 7.49 36.72 -16.27
C CYS A 159 6.83 36.80 -17.63
#